data_8349b2c3621c3eb030b14af5d3d6f91f
#
_entry.id   8349b2c3621c3eb030b14af5d3d6f91f
#
_cell.length_a   1.000
_cell.length_b   1.000
_cell.length_c   1.000
_cell.angle_alpha   90.00
_cell.angle_beta   90.00
_cell.angle_gamma   90.00
#
_symmetry.space_group_name_H-M   'P 1'
#
loop_
_entity.id
_entity.type
_entity.pdbx_description
1 polymer ?
#
loop_
_entity_poly.entity_id
_entity_poly.type
_entity_poly.pdbx_seq_one_letter_code
_entity_poly.pdbx_strand_id
1 'polypeptide(L)'
;MTITNDPTAELALEIGEAAAFALAERYFSDFLDYVQVMEPPPGRGVIPFERWSHLVEVCDHLKGEKLIVWLKSRQTGASWLLAAYALWTAMYKPGALVLLLSQGEEESKILLSKSRFIYERLPDQLKTTLGT
;
A
#
# COMPACT_ATOMS: atom_id res chain seq x y z
N MET A 1 -10.18 -36.86 3.74
CA MET A 1 -9.39 -35.63 3.67
C MET A 1 -8.29 -35.67 4.72
N THR A 2 -7.07 -35.72 4.28
CA THR A 2 -5.95 -35.82 5.19
C THR A 2 -5.54 -34.41 5.59
N ILE A 3 -5.79 -34.06 6.82
CA ILE A 3 -5.22 -32.83 7.37
C ILE A 3 -3.75 -33.14 7.66
N THR A 4 -2.87 -32.58 6.86
CA THR A 4 -1.45 -32.75 7.10
C THR A 4 -1.00 -31.84 8.22
N ASN A 5 -0.77 -32.43 9.38
CA ASN A 5 -0.01 -31.79 10.46
C ASN A 5 1.48 -32.01 10.25
N ASP A 6 1.95 -31.81 9.01
CA ASP A 6 3.35 -31.97 8.70
C ASP A 6 4.10 -30.69 9.08
N PRO A 7 5.02 -30.74 10.08
CA PRO A 7 5.78 -29.56 10.50
C PRO A 7 6.62 -28.97 9.37
N THR A 8 7.04 -29.78 8.42
CA THR A 8 7.81 -29.31 7.27
C THR A 8 6.95 -28.46 6.33
N ALA A 9 5.69 -28.85 6.11
CA ALA A 9 4.76 -28.09 5.30
C ALA A 9 4.40 -26.75 5.94
N GLU A 10 4.18 -26.74 7.26
CA GLU A 10 3.93 -25.51 8.01
C GLU A 10 5.12 -24.55 7.94
N LEU A 11 6.33 -25.09 8.13
CA LEU A 11 7.55 -24.30 8.06
C LEU A 11 7.77 -23.72 6.65
N ALA A 12 7.50 -24.50 5.61
CA ALA A 12 7.61 -24.03 4.23
C ALA A 12 6.62 -22.89 3.97
N LEU A 13 5.39 -22.99 4.50
CA LEU A 13 4.39 -21.94 4.36
C LEU A 13 4.82 -20.67 5.09
N GLU A 14 5.33 -20.77 6.31
CA GLU A 14 5.83 -19.63 7.09
C GLU A 14 6.99 -18.94 6.38
N ILE A 15 7.92 -19.70 5.81
CA ILE A 15 9.04 -19.16 5.02
C ILE A 15 8.52 -18.45 3.78
N GLY A 16 7.52 -19.01 3.11
CA GLY A 16 6.89 -18.40 1.96
C GLY A 16 6.23 -17.07 2.30
N GLU A 17 5.50 -17.00 3.39
CA GLU A 17 4.87 -15.77 3.87
C GLU A 17 5.92 -14.71 4.25
N ALA A 18 6.96 -15.10 4.97
CA ALA A 18 8.04 -14.19 5.34
C ALA A 18 8.76 -13.64 4.11
N ALA A 19 8.99 -14.46 3.10
CA ALA A 19 9.58 -14.03 1.84
C ALA A 19 8.67 -13.05 1.09
N ALA A 20 7.36 -13.29 1.08
CA ALA A 20 6.40 -12.40 0.45
C ALA A 20 6.34 -11.04 1.15
N PHE A 21 6.37 -11.01 2.48
CA PHE A 21 6.42 -9.76 3.25
C PHE A 21 7.73 -9.00 3.01
N ALA A 22 8.85 -9.70 2.92
CA ALA A 22 10.13 -9.07 2.61
C ALA A 22 10.12 -8.41 1.23
N LEU A 23 9.49 -9.03 0.23
CA LEU A 23 9.31 -8.45 -1.09
C LEU A 23 8.42 -7.22 -1.05
N ALA A 24 7.34 -7.25 -0.25
CA ALA A 24 6.44 -6.10 -0.10
C ALA A 24 7.16 -4.91 0.53
N GLU A 25 8.06 -5.13 1.49
CA GLU A 25 8.86 -4.06 2.07
C GLU A 25 9.84 -3.45 1.06
N ARG A 26 10.38 -4.26 0.18
CA ARG A 26 11.38 -3.84 -0.80
C ARG A 26 10.78 -3.23 -2.06
N TYR A 27 9.66 -3.77 -2.54
CA TYR A 27 9.03 -3.38 -3.79
C TYR A 27 7.61 -2.89 -3.57
N PHE A 28 7.34 -1.66 -3.96
CA PHE A 28 6.02 -1.06 -3.80
C PHE A 28 4.90 -1.86 -4.49
N SER A 29 5.17 -2.39 -5.68
CA SER A 29 4.16 -3.18 -6.40
C SER A 29 3.75 -4.43 -5.63
N ASP A 30 4.67 -5.07 -4.93
CA ASP A 30 4.35 -6.22 -4.07
C ASP A 30 3.59 -5.79 -2.82
N PHE A 31 3.91 -4.62 -2.27
CA PHE A 31 3.19 -4.03 -1.15
C PHE A 31 1.71 -3.82 -1.47
N LEU A 32 1.37 -3.46 -2.70
CA LEU A 32 -0.01 -3.22 -3.12
C LEU A 32 -0.91 -4.47 -2.97
N ASP A 33 -0.35 -5.67 -2.95
CA ASP A 33 -1.12 -6.89 -2.71
C ASP A 33 -1.78 -6.91 -1.33
N TYR A 34 -1.25 -6.15 -0.38
CA TYR A 34 -1.75 -6.10 1.00
C TYR A 34 -2.56 -4.84 1.29
N VAL A 35 -2.70 -3.95 0.32
CA VAL A 35 -3.40 -2.68 0.49
C VAL A 35 -4.89 -2.87 0.35
N GLN A 36 -5.64 -2.35 1.31
CA GLN A 36 -7.09 -2.27 1.26
C GLN A 36 -7.51 -0.81 1.21
N VAL A 37 -8.56 -0.53 0.46
CA VAL A 37 -9.07 0.82 0.28
C VAL A 37 -10.57 0.84 0.58
N MET A 38 -11.12 2.04 0.73
CA MET A 38 -12.54 2.24 1.00
C MET A 38 -13.22 2.78 -0.25
N GLU A 39 -14.24 2.07 -0.71
CA GLU A 39 -15.15 2.53 -1.73
C GLU A 39 -16.45 2.96 -1.05
N PRO A 40 -16.74 4.27 -0.93
CA PRO A 40 -17.91 4.72 -0.18
C PRO A 40 -19.21 4.34 -0.88
N PRO A 41 -20.32 4.24 -0.12
CA PRO A 41 -21.62 3.93 -0.72
C PRO A 41 -21.98 4.89 -1.88
N PRO A 42 -22.56 4.39 -2.98
CA PRO A 42 -23.07 3.01 -3.15
C PRO A 42 -22.04 1.96 -3.52
N GLY A 43 -20.76 2.20 -3.25
CA GLY A 43 -19.70 1.27 -3.54
C GLY A 43 -19.60 0.08 -2.58
N ARG A 44 -18.56 -0.72 -2.74
CA ARG A 44 -18.40 -2.03 -2.11
C ARG A 44 -17.85 -1.99 -0.68
N GLY A 45 -17.53 -0.80 -0.14
CA GLY A 45 -16.91 -0.66 1.18
C GLY A 45 -15.42 -0.93 1.17
N VAL A 46 -14.93 -1.71 2.12
CA VAL A 46 -13.50 -2.05 2.20
C VAL A 46 -13.19 -3.15 1.19
N ILE A 47 -12.32 -2.86 0.24
CA ILE A 47 -11.94 -3.76 -0.84
C ILE A 47 -10.42 -3.79 -1.01
N PRO A 48 -9.86 -4.88 -1.59
CA PRO A 48 -8.47 -4.88 -2.01
C PRO A 48 -8.21 -3.79 -3.05
N PHE A 49 -6.99 -3.26 -3.07
CA PHE A 49 -6.58 -2.30 -4.08
C PHE A 49 -6.64 -2.94 -5.47
N GLU A 50 -7.38 -2.33 -6.39
CA GLU A 50 -7.50 -2.82 -7.76
C GLU A 50 -6.37 -2.26 -8.63
N ARG A 51 -5.64 -3.15 -9.29
CA ARG A 51 -4.51 -2.78 -10.15
C ARG A 51 -5.00 -2.51 -11.58
N TRP A 52 -5.63 -1.37 -11.76
CA TRP A 52 -5.98 -0.93 -13.11
C TRP A 52 -4.71 -0.63 -13.91
N SER A 53 -4.75 -0.87 -15.22
CA SER A 53 -3.57 -0.73 -16.08
C SER A 53 -2.89 0.64 -15.98
N HIS A 54 -3.66 1.71 -15.90
CA HIS A 54 -3.11 3.06 -15.76
C HIS A 54 -2.38 3.26 -14.42
N LEU A 55 -2.81 2.58 -13.36
CA LEU A 55 -2.15 2.65 -12.05
C LEU A 55 -0.85 1.83 -12.03
N VAL A 56 -0.83 0.69 -12.69
CA VAL A 56 0.38 -0.13 -12.83
C VAL A 56 1.46 0.64 -13.59
N GLU A 57 1.08 1.34 -14.65
CA GLU A 57 2.00 2.19 -15.41
C GLU A 57 2.63 3.28 -14.53
N VAL A 58 1.82 3.93 -13.70
CA VAL A 58 2.33 4.94 -12.77
C VAL A 58 3.31 4.34 -11.77
N CYS A 59 3.07 3.12 -11.28
CA CYS A 59 3.99 2.43 -10.38
C CYS A 59 5.38 2.26 -11.01
N ASP A 60 5.45 1.97 -12.29
CA ASP A 60 6.72 1.83 -12.99
C ASP A 60 7.48 3.16 -13.05
N HIS A 61 6.76 4.27 -13.26
CA HIS A 61 7.36 5.60 -13.24
C HIS A 61 7.84 6.00 -11.85
N LEU A 62 7.14 5.64 -10.81
CA LEU A 62 7.51 5.96 -9.42
C LEU A 62 8.86 5.36 -9.02
N LYS A 63 9.30 4.29 -9.67
CA LYS A 63 10.56 3.62 -9.36
C LYS A 63 11.80 4.43 -9.73
N GLY A 64 11.76 5.18 -10.80
CA GLY A 64 12.95 5.81 -11.36
C GLY A 64 12.86 7.31 -11.59
N GLU A 65 11.70 7.88 -11.54
CA GLU A 65 11.50 9.30 -11.83
C GLU A 65 11.57 10.15 -10.57
N LYS A 66 12.30 11.26 -10.64
CA LYS A 66 12.37 12.21 -9.53
C LYS A 66 11.24 13.21 -9.54
N LEU A 67 10.71 13.51 -10.71
CA LEU A 67 9.59 14.44 -10.89
C LEU A 67 8.58 13.82 -11.83
N ILE A 68 7.34 13.70 -11.37
CA ILE A 68 6.25 13.15 -12.16
C ILE A 68 5.10 14.14 -12.17
N VAL A 69 4.59 14.46 -13.34
CA VAL A 69 3.36 15.22 -13.51
C VAL A 69 2.32 14.25 -14.05
N TRP A 70 1.24 14.06 -13.30
CA TRP A 70 0.20 13.12 -13.65
C TRP A 70 -1.13 13.84 -13.83
N LEU A 71 -1.55 13.92 -15.08
CA LEU A 71 -2.87 14.45 -15.41
C LEU A 71 -3.89 13.32 -15.31
N LYS A 72 -4.89 13.52 -14.48
CA LYS A 72 -5.88 12.48 -14.22
C LYS A 72 -7.27 13.08 -14.08
N SER A 73 -8.28 12.31 -14.42
CA SER A 73 -9.66 12.61 -14.08
C SER A 73 -9.95 12.20 -12.63
N ARG A 74 -11.08 12.64 -12.09
CA ARG A 74 -11.51 12.25 -10.74
C ARG A 74 -11.83 10.76 -10.68
N GLN A 75 -11.71 10.18 -9.48
CA GLN A 75 -12.13 8.80 -9.15
C GLN A 75 -11.38 7.72 -9.94
N THR A 76 -10.10 7.94 -10.21
CA THR A 76 -9.26 6.97 -10.92
C THR A 76 -8.45 6.06 -10.00
N GLY A 77 -8.63 6.18 -8.69
CA GLY A 77 -7.82 5.44 -7.72
C GLY A 77 -6.45 6.07 -7.44
N ALA A 78 -6.15 7.21 -8.07
CA ALA A 78 -4.86 7.86 -7.95
C ALA A 78 -4.54 8.31 -6.52
N SER A 79 -5.52 8.86 -5.82
CA SER A 79 -5.32 9.30 -4.43
C SER A 79 -4.98 8.14 -3.52
N TRP A 80 -5.60 6.99 -3.69
CA TRP A 80 -5.29 5.79 -2.93
C TRP A 80 -3.91 5.24 -3.27
N LEU A 81 -3.53 5.26 -4.54
CA LEU A 81 -2.18 4.85 -4.96
C LEU A 81 -1.11 5.74 -4.33
N LEU A 82 -1.29 7.05 -4.38
CA LEU A 82 -0.35 8.00 -3.80
C LEU A 82 -0.30 7.89 -2.27
N ALA A 83 -1.43 7.68 -1.61
CA ALA A 83 -1.49 7.45 -0.17
C ALA A 83 -0.74 6.17 0.21
N ALA A 84 -0.88 5.10 -0.57
CA ALA A 84 -0.17 3.84 -0.36
C ALA A 84 1.34 4.03 -0.57
N TYR A 85 1.74 4.75 -1.60
CA TYR A 85 3.15 5.02 -1.88
C TYR A 85 3.81 5.87 -0.80
N ALA A 86 3.09 6.87 -0.30
CA ALA A 86 3.56 7.71 0.80
C ALA A 86 3.78 6.88 2.06
N LEU A 87 2.82 6.02 2.39
CA LEU A 87 2.92 5.14 3.55
C LEU A 87 4.08 4.16 3.41
N TRP A 88 4.20 3.50 2.26
CA TRP A 88 5.28 2.56 1.99
C TRP A 88 6.65 3.22 2.12
N THR A 89 6.80 4.41 1.56
CA THR A 89 8.05 5.17 1.63
C THR A 89 8.39 5.54 3.08
N ALA A 90 7.40 6.03 3.84
CA ALA A 90 7.60 6.41 5.23
C ALA A 90 7.94 5.23 6.13
N MET A 91 7.36 4.06 5.86
CA MET A 91 7.56 2.86 6.68
C MET A 91 8.90 2.18 6.42
N TYR A 92 9.29 2.06 5.15
CA TYR A 92 10.38 1.15 4.78
C TYR A 92 11.65 1.84 4.29
N LYS A 93 11.64 3.14 4.10
CA LYS A 93 12.85 3.89 3.73
C LYS A 93 13.36 4.65 4.95
N PRO A 94 14.54 4.28 5.49
CA PRO A 94 15.07 4.94 6.67
C PRO A 94 15.26 6.45 6.46
N GLY A 95 14.81 7.24 7.42
CA GLY A 95 14.95 8.69 7.38
C GLY A 95 14.08 9.42 6.39
N ALA A 96 13.15 8.72 5.73
CA ALA A 96 12.28 9.36 4.76
C ALA A 96 11.23 10.25 5.43
N LEU A 97 11.04 11.43 4.89
CA LEU A 97 9.95 12.34 5.25
C LEU A 97 9.09 12.55 4.01
N VAL A 98 7.81 12.25 4.12
CA VAL A 98 6.86 12.41 3.02
C VAL A 98 5.92 13.57 3.33
N LEU A 99 5.85 14.53 2.43
CA LEU A 99 4.95 15.66 2.54
C LEU A 99 3.77 15.48 1.60
N LEU A 100 2.56 15.54 2.14
CA LEU A 100 1.32 15.45 1.38
C LEU A 100 0.69 16.84 1.29
N LEU A 101 0.67 17.39 0.08
CA LEU A 101 0.15 18.71 -0.18
C LEU A 101 -1.07 18.63 -1.11
N SER A 102 -2.07 19.43 -0.85
CA SER A 102 -3.27 19.52 -1.65
C SER A 102 -3.77 20.96 -1.69
N GLN A 103 -4.98 21.19 -2.20
CA GLN A 103 -5.54 22.53 -2.36
C GLN A 103 -5.67 23.28 -1.02
N GLY A 104 -5.82 22.56 0.08
CA GLY A 104 -5.98 23.13 1.39
C GLY A 104 -5.70 22.13 2.48
N GLU A 105 -5.80 22.59 3.73
CA GLU A 105 -5.51 21.76 4.90
C GLU A 105 -6.46 20.56 5.00
N GLU A 106 -7.74 20.77 4.73
CA GLU A 106 -8.72 19.68 4.82
C GLU A 106 -8.45 18.58 3.80
N GLU A 107 -8.13 18.94 2.56
CA GLU A 107 -7.82 17.97 1.51
C GLU A 107 -6.53 17.21 1.82
N SER A 108 -5.55 17.87 2.40
CA SER A 108 -4.31 17.22 2.84
C SER A 108 -4.56 16.24 3.97
N LYS A 109 -5.43 16.57 4.91
CA LYS A 109 -5.83 15.68 6.00
C LYS A 109 -6.59 14.46 5.47
N ILE A 110 -7.44 14.63 4.46
CA ILE A 110 -8.15 13.52 3.81
C ILE A 110 -7.13 12.57 3.18
N LEU A 111 -6.13 13.10 2.50
CA LEU A 111 -5.09 12.27 1.88
C LEU A 111 -4.29 11.50 2.94
N LEU A 112 -3.92 12.16 4.02
CA LEU A 112 -3.24 11.53 5.15
C LEU A 112 -4.11 10.45 5.81
N SER A 113 -5.41 10.69 5.93
CA SER A 113 -6.35 9.71 6.49
C SER A 113 -6.43 8.44 5.66
N LYS A 114 -6.25 8.55 4.33
CA LYS A 114 -6.18 7.37 3.46
C LYS A 114 -4.95 6.53 3.75
N SER A 115 -3.80 7.15 3.96
CA SER A 115 -2.58 6.42 4.37
C SER A 115 -2.78 5.72 5.71
N ARG A 116 -3.41 6.38 6.67
CA ARG A 116 -3.73 5.79 7.98
C ARG A 116 -4.69 4.61 7.84
N PHE A 117 -5.71 4.75 7.01
CA PHE A 117 -6.67 3.68 6.72
C PHE A 117 -5.96 2.42 6.20
N ILE A 118 -5.05 2.61 5.25
CA ILE A 118 -4.26 1.52 4.68
C ILE A 118 -3.39 0.86 5.76
N TYR A 119 -2.70 1.66 6.58
CA TYR A 119 -1.82 1.16 7.64
C TYR A 119 -2.59 0.31 8.65
N GLU A 120 -3.75 0.76 9.10
CA GLU A 120 -4.54 0.06 10.09
C GLU A 120 -5.01 -1.32 9.62
N ARG A 121 -5.10 -1.51 8.31
CA ARG A 121 -5.59 -2.75 7.70
C ARG A 121 -4.49 -3.63 7.12
N LEU A 122 -3.24 -3.25 7.28
CA LEU A 122 -2.12 -4.10 6.87
C LEU A 122 -1.99 -5.30 7.82
N PRO A 123 -1.45 -6.44 7.31
CA PRO A 123 -1.03 -7.52 8.21
C PRO A 123 -0.05 -7.02 9.26
N ASP A 124 -0.14 -7.53 10.48
CA ASP A 124 0.72 -7.09 11.58
C ASP A 124 2.21 -7.25 11.26
N GLN A 125 2.56 -8.28 10.49
CA GLN A 125 3.94 -8.54 10.08
C GLN A 125 4.52 -7.43 9.19
N LEU A 126 3.67 -6.67 8.50
CA LEU A 126 4.09 -5.53 7.67
C LEU A 126 4.12 -4.22 8.43
N LYS A 127 3.44 -4.12 9.56
CA LYS A 127 3.42 -2.90 10.35
C LYS A 127 4.76 -2.69 11.04
N THR A 128 5.34 -1.53 10.82
CA THR A 128 6.53 -1.12 11.57
C THR A 128 6.10 -0.40 12.84
N THR A 129 6.94 -0.42 13.85
CA THR A 129 6.74 0.44 15.01
C THR A 129 7.07 1.86 14.57
N LEU A 130 6.07 2.57 14.11
CA LEU A 130 6.23 3.99 13.87
C LEU A 130 6.50 4.63 15.22
N GLY A 131 7.64 5.28 15.35
CA GLY A 131 8.01 5.96 16.58
C GLY A 131 6.86 6.86 17.01
N THR A 132 6.46 6.70 18.23
CA THR A 132 5.42 7.51 18.85
C THR A 132 5.84 8.97 18.89
#